data_15cc638ee227cde32ae3a9598c073b2d
#
_entry.id   15cc638ee227cde32ae3a9598c073b2d
#
_cell.length_a   1.000
_cell.length_b   1.000
_cell.length_c   1.000
_cell.angle_alpha   90.00
_cell.angle_beta   90.00
_cell.angle_gamma   90.00
#
_symmetry.space_group_name_H-M   'P 1'
#
loop_
_entity.id
_entity.type
_entity.pdbx_description
1 polymer ?
#
loop_
_entity_poly.entity_id
_entity_poly.type
_entity_poly.pdbx_seq_one_letter_code
_entity_poly.pdbx_strand_id
1 'polypeptide(L)'
;MNNQLYGKVWQFPQHMQQHMKICFAKVKNADSNVEGYNRNRRLQSANQVGYPELKRIKNFFDNHKGNPQDAPFILNGENKMKDFVNSILSGARQSLSTSKEIRNNTGMDGSKPELADPNVNLNISQDTANKSTIEKYDLQVTESLKRINDIITKLL
;
A
#
# COMPACT_ATOMS: atom_id res chain seq x y z
N MET A 1 9.92 19.76 6.31
CA MET A 1 8.93 18.86 5.66
C MET A 1 9.67 17.94 4.71
N ASN A 2 9.44 16.62 4.78
CA ASN A 2 10.19 15.65 3.94
C ASN A 2 9.69 15.66 2.50
N ASN A 3 10.36 16.41 1.62
CA ASN A 3 10.04 16.48 0.18
C ASN A 3 10.32 15.16 -0.59
N GLN A 4 10.95 14.18 0.02
CA GLN A 4 11.38 12.93 -0.63
C GLN A 4 10.23 12.01 -1.08
N LEU A 5 9.02 12.21 -0.59
CA LEU A 5 7.86 11.38 -0.95
C LEU A 5 6.98 12.00 -2.05
N TYR A 6 7.15 13.27 -2.38
CA TYR A 6 6.21 13.97 -3.29
C TYR A 6 6.13 13.41 -4.71
N GLY A 7 7.19 12.81 -5.22
CA GLY A 7 7.20 12.16 -6.53
C GLY A 7 6.85 10.66 -6.52
N LYS A 8 6.63 10.08 -5.33
CA LYS A 8 6.33 8.65 -5.24
C LYS A 8 4.87 8.36 -5.55
N VAL A 9 4.66 7.25 -6.26
CA VAL A 9 3.35 6.67 -6.56
C VAL A 9 3.32 5.22 -6.08
N TRP A 10 2.14 4.76 -5.71
CA TRP A 10 1.90 3.38 -5.29
C TRP A 10 0.80 2.76 -6.12
N GLN A 11 0.86 1.46 -6.33
CA GLN A 11 -0.21 0.71 -6.96
C GLN A 11 -1.49 0.85 -6.12
N PHE A 12 -2.60 1.15 -6.81
CA PHE A 12 -3.92 1.17 -6.20
C PHE A 12 -4.63 -0.14 -6.56
N PRO A 13 -4.76 -1.09 -5.62
CA PRO A 13 -5.20 -2.43 -5.94
C PRO A 13 -6.64 -2.49 -6.44
N GLN A 14 -6.94 -3.43 -7.32
CA GLN A 14 -8.29 -3.61 -7.89
C GLN A 14 -9.37 -3.79 -6.81
N HIS A 15 -9.06 -4.49 -5.71
CA HIS A 15 -10.00 -4.66 -4.60
C HIS A 15 -10.33 -3.33 -3.90
N MET A 16 -9.42 -2.34 -3.92
CA MET A 16 -9.68 -1.00 -3.42
C MET A 16 -10.52 -0.18 -4.40
N GLN A 17 -10.28 -0.30 -5.71
CA GLN A 17 -11.14 0.29 -6.74
C GLN A 17 -12.59 -0.21 -6.60
N GLN A 18 -12.76 -1.52 -6.44
CA GLN A 18 -14.07 -2.12 -6.22
C GLN A 18 -14.73 -1.64 -4.92
N HIS A 19 -13.95 -1.50 -3.85
CA HIS A 19 -14.44 -0.95 -2.60
C HIS A 19 -14.93 0.49 -2.77
N MET A 20 -14.21 1.33 -3.52
CA MET A 20 -14.64 2.71 -3.82
C MET A 20 -15.97 2.74 -4.60
N LYS A 21 -16.20 1.80 -5.53
CA LYS A 21 -17.48 1.66 -6.23
C LYS A 21 -18.62 1.31 -5.27
N ILE A 22 -18.37 0.39 -4.34
CA ILE A 22 -19.35 0.00 -3.31
C ILE A 22 -19.68 1.19 -2.41
N CYS A 23 -18.68 1.92 -1.94
CA CYS A 23 -18.87 3.12 -1.12
C CYS A 23 -19.69 4.19 -1.86
N PHE A 24 -19.41 4.40 -3.14
CA PHE A 24 -20.18 5.34 -3.96
C PHE A 24 -21.64 4.92 -4.10
N ALA A 25 -21.88 3.63 -4.28
CA ALA A 25 -23.24 3.08 -4.40
C ALA A 25 -24.08 3.23 -3.12
N LYS A 26 -23.43 3.25 -1.93
CA LYS A 26 -24.11 3.47 -0.65
C LYS A 26 -24.69 4.88 -0.53
N VAL A 27 -24.08 5.87 -1.19
CA VAL A 27 -24.46 7.30 -1.12
C VAL A 27 -24.91 7.83 -2.48
N LYS A 28 -25.79 7.11 -3.16
CA LYS A 28 -26.26 7.41 -4.51
C LYS A 28 -26.75 8.83 -4.75
N ASN A 29 -27.27 9.49 -3.72
CA ASN A 29 -27.84 10.84 -3.78
C ASN A 29 -26.91 11.89 -3.20
N ALA A 30 -25.63 11.58 -2.97
CA ALA A 30 -24.68 12.58 -2.48
C ALA A 30 -24.47 13.66 -3.54
N ASP A 31 -24.54 14.92 -3.12
CA ASP A 31 -24.19 16.05 -3.96
C ASP A 31 -22.70 15.97 -4.36
N SER A 32 -22.40 16.42 -5.57
CA SER A 32 -21.01 16.52 -6.06
C SER A 32 -20.11 17.43 -5.21
N ASN A 33 -20.69 18.31 -4.42
CA ASN A 33 -20.02 19.19 -3.46
C ASN A 33 -19.61 18.46 -2.16
N VAL A 34 -20.14 17.25 -1.89
CA VAL A 34 -19.78 16.50 -0.69
C VAL A 34 -18.31 16.12 -0.74
N GLU A 35 -17.59 16.34 0.36
CA GLU A 35 -16.18 16.00 0.45
C GLU A 35 -15.96 14.51 0.15
N GLY A 36 -15.00 14.22 -0.74
CA GLY A 36 -14.71 12.88 -1.17
C GLY A 36 -15.42 12.44 -2.46
N TYR A 37 -16.50 13.12 -2.92
CA TYR A 37 -17.25 12.70 -4.11
C TYR A 37 -16.38 12.57 -5.36
N ASN A 38 -15.71 13.63 -5.76
CA ASN A 38 -14.84 13.64 -6.94
C ASN A 38 -13.60 12.74 -6.77
N ARG A 39 -13.08 12.63 -5.56
CA ARG A 39 -11.99 11.72 -5.22
C ARG A 39 -12.42 10.28 -5.40
N ASN A 40 -13.57 9.90 -4.86
CA ASN A 40 -14.13 8.57 -4.99
C ASN A 40 -14.26 8.17 -6.46
N ARG A 41 -14.91 8.99 -7.28
CA ARG A 41 -15.11 8.72 -8.70
C ARG A 41 -13.78 8.46 -9.44
N ARG A 42 -12.75 9.27 -9.15
CA ARG A 42 -11.43 9.09 -9.75
C ARG A 42 -10.75 7.79 -9.30
N LEU A 43 -10.83 7.44 -8.01
CA LEU A 43 -10.20 6.26 -7.46
C LEU A 43 -10.87 4.94 -7.89
N GLN A 44 -12.12 4.95 -8.36
CA GLN A 44 -12.79 3.76 -8.89
C GLN A 44 -12.11 3.12 -10.10
N SER A 45 -11.29 3.87 -10.82
CA SER A 45 -10.57 3.41 -12.02
C SER A 45 -9.06 3.71 -11.97
N ALA A 46 -8.57 4.25 -10.86
CA ALA A 46 -7.16 4.57 -10.73
C ALA A 46 -6.32 3.30 -10.54
N ASN A 47 -5.24 3.14 -11.31
CA ASN A 47 -4.28 2.06 -11.12
C ASN A 47 -3.18 2.43 -10.15
N GLN A 48 -2.98 3.73 -9.92
CA GLN A 48 -1.93 4.26 -9.06
C GLN A 48 -2.45 5.46 -8.26
N VAL A 49 -1.83 5.68 -7.11
CA VAL A 49 -2.12 6.82 -6.24
C VAL A 49 -0.80 7.47 -5.79
N GLY A 50 -0.72 8.78 -5.92
CA GLY A 50 0.46 9.55 -5.52
C GLY A 50 0.45 9.96 -4.05
N TYR A 51 1.61 10.29 -3.52
CA TYR A 51 1.78 10.76 -2.13
C TYR A 51 0.86 11.93 -1.75
N PRO A 52 0.68 12.98 -2.58
CA PRO A 52 -0.22 14.09 -2.23
C PRO A 52 -1.66 13.64 -1.99
N GLU A 53 -2.14 12.68 -2.78
CA GLU A 53 -3.49 12.14 -2.62
C GLU A 53 -3.63 11.30 -1.35
N LEU A 54 -2.66 10.40 -1.10
CA LEU A 54 -2.63 9.62 0.15
C LEU A 54 -2.59 10.54 1.39
N LYS A 55 -1.81 11.62 1.33
CA LYS A 55 -1.75 12.60 2.41
C LYS A 55 -3.09 13.32 2.63
N ARG A 56 -3.80 13.69 1.55
CA ARG A 56 -5.14 14.31 1.65
C ARG A 56 -6.14 13.34 2.27
N ILE A 57 -6.14 12.08 1.85
CA ILE A 57 -7.02 11.05 2.41
C ILE A 57 -6.70 10.84 3.90
N LYS A 58 -5.41 10.72 4.25
CA LYS A 58 -5.01 10.61 5.65
C LYS A 58 -5.49 11.80 6.49
N ASN A 59 -5.24 13.01 6.03
CA ASN A 59 -5.66 14.23 6.73
C ASN A 59 -7.19 14.27 6.93
N PHE A 60 -7.95 13.81 5.95
CA PHE A 60 -9.39 13.68 6.10
C PHE A 60 -9.73 12.77 7.29
N PHE A 61 -9.21 11.55 7.32
CA PHE A 61 -9.50 10.60 8.40
C PHE A 61 -8.98 11.04 9.78
N ASP A 62 -7.84 11.72 9.84
CA ASP A 62 -7.27 12.23 11.08
C ASP A 62 -8.11 13.37 11.69
N ASN A 63 -8.79 14.14 10.84
CA ASN A 63 -9.58 15.32 11.26
C ASN A 63 -11.09 15.07 11.28
N HIS A 64 -11.56 13.97 10.69
CA HIS A 64 -12.99 13.66 10.64
C HIS A 64 -13.53 13.32 12.04
N LYS A 65 -14.43 14.17 12.53
CA LYS A 65 -15.11 14.03 13.84
C LYS A 65 -16.56 13.58 13.70
N GLY A 66 -17.01 13.32 12.47
CA GLY A 66 -18.38 12.91 12.16
C GLY A 66 -18.64 11.44 12.40
N ASN A 67 -19.87 11.02 12.13
CA ASN A 67 -20.28 9.63 12.23
C ASN A 67 -19.66 8.79 11.08
N PRO A 68 -19.21 7.54 11.30
CA PRO A 68 -18.81 6.63 10.24
C PRO A 68 -19.88 6.34 9.18
N GLN A 69 -21.14 6.70 9.42
CA GLN A 69 -22.25 6.61 8.46
C GLN A 69 -22.43 7.87 7.60
N ASP A 70 -21.66 8.92 7.85
CA ASP A 70 -21.77 10.16 7.09
C ASP A 70 -21.26 9.99 5.65
N ALA A 71 -21.93 10.65 4.71
CA ALA A 71 -21.57 10.58 3.30
C ALA A 71 -20.08 10.93 3.02
N PRO A 72 -19.47 11.95 3.63
CA PRO A 72 -18.04 12.20 3.46
C PRO A 72 -17.15 11.03 3.89
N PHE A 73 -17.46 10.36 5.01
CA PHE A 73 -16.68 9.22 5.49
C PHE A 73 -16.78 8.02 4.53
N ILE A 74 -17.99 7.71 4.09
CA ILE A 74 -18.24 6.63 3.13
C ILE A 74 -17.57 6.94 1.79
N LEU A 75 -17.71 8.15 1.26
CA LEU A 75 -17.10 8.55 -0.01
C LEU A 75 -15.57 8.54 0.02
N ASN A 76 -14.97 8.75 1.18
CA ASN A 76 -13.51 8.59 1.33
C ASN A 76 -13.05 7.15 1.51
N GLY A 77 -13.96 6.17 1.48
CA GLY A 77 -13.64 4.75 1.46
C GLY A 77 -13.61 4.08 2.82
N GLU A 78 -14.27 4.66 3.81
CA GLU A 78 -14.47 4.09 5.14
C GLU A 78 -13.14 3.68 5.81
N ASN A 79 -13.19 2.87 6.86
CA ASN A 79 -12.01 2.36 7.57
C ASN A 79 -11.04 1.61 6.65
N LYS A 80 -11.54 0.91 5.64
CA LYS A 80 -10.68 0.14 4.72
C LYS A 80 -9.70 1.03 3.96
N MET A 81 -10.13 2.22 3.54
CA MET A 81 -9.23 3.20 2.91
C MET A 81 -8.28 3.82 3.93
N LYS A 82 -8.75 4.11 5.14
CA LYS A 82 -7.92 4.61 6.23
C LYS A 82 -6.76 3.68 6.53
N ASP A 83 -7.04 2.37 6.65
CA ASP A 83 -6.04 1.34 6.93
C ASP A 83 -5.05 1.18 5.78
N PHE A 84 -5.54 1.17 4.54
CA PHE A 84 -4.71 1.12 3.34
C PHE A 84 -3.71 2.30 3.29
N VAL A 85 -4.19 3.53 3.51
CA VAL A 85 -3.35 4.72 3.48
C VAL A 85 -2.33 4.71 4.62
N ASN A 86 -2.74 4.33 5.83
CA ASN A 86 -1.86 4.25 6.99
C ASN A 86 -0.75 3.20 6.77
N SER A 87 -1.07 2.05 6.23
CA SER A 87 -0.10 1.00 5.90
C SER A 87 0.97 1.50 4.93
N ILE A 88 0.57 2.14 3.82
CA ILE A 88 1.51 2.68 2.83
C ILE A 88 2.40 3.77 3.44
N LEU A 89 1.82 4.74 4.13
CA LEU A 89 2.57 5.87 4.67
C LEU A 89 3.50 5.48 5.81
N SER A 90 3.16 4.47 6.60
CA SER A 90 4.03 3.91 7.64
C SER A 90 5.22 3.18 7.03
N GLY A 91 4.99 2.29 6.04
CA GLY A 91 6.05 1.59 5.34
C GLY A 91 7.01 2.54 4.60
N ALA A 92 6.46 3.60 3.96
CA ALA A 92 7.28 4.61 3.30
C ALA A 92 8.17 5.40 4.26
N ARG A 93 7.72 5.65 5.49
CA ARG A 93 8.53 6.32 6.53
C ARG A 93 9.63 5.41 7.06
N GLN A 94 9.35 4.13 7.28
CA GLN A 94 10.33 3.15 7.72
C GLN A 94 11.48 3.01 6.71
N SER A 95 11.17 2.87 5.43
CA SER A 95 12.20 2.79 4.38
C SER A 95 13.09 4.03 4.29
N LEU A 96 12.55 5.21 4.60
CA LEU A 96 13.36 6.45 4.65
C LEU A 96 14.25 6.53 5.90
N SER A 97 13.80 6.03 7.06
CA SER A 97 14.61 6.01 8.27
C SER A 97 15.80 5.05 8.15
N THR A 98 15.53 3.84 7.66
CA THR A 98 16.58 2.84 7.39
C THR A 98 17.64 3.36 6.41
N SER A 99 17.22 4.04 5.34
CA SER A 99 18.15 4.64 4.37
C SER A 99 19.01 5.75 4.97
N LYS A 100 18.51 6.47 5.98
CA LYS A 100 19.28 7.50 6.70
C LYS A 100 20.28 6.88 7.66
N GLU A 101 19.90 5.82 8.36
CA GLU A 101 20.80 5.10 9.29
C GLU A 101 21.95 4.46 8.53
N ILE A 102 21.72 3.86 7.38
CA ILE A 102 22.78 3.32 6.53
C ILE A 102 23.76 4.42 6.08
N ARG A 103 23.28 5.61 5.70
CA ARG A 103 24.15 6.73 5.31
C ARG A 103 24.97 7.29 6.46
N ASN A 104 24.44 7.28 7.66
CA ASN A 104 25.15 7.77 8.85
C ASN A 104 26.19 6.77 9.35
N ASN A 105 25.97 5.47 9.14
CA ASN A 105 26.90 4.41 9.53
C ASN A 105 28.02 4.14 8.50
N THR A 106 27.82 4.48 7.23
CA THR A 106 28.89 4.54 6.23
C THR A 106 29.55 5.92 6.34
N GLY A 107 30.41 6.11 7.35
CA GLY A 107 31.23 7.31 7.51
C GLY A 107 31.98 7.62 6.23
N MET A 108 31.38 8.41 5.35
CA MET A 108 32.10 9.07 4.28
C MET A 108 32.76 10.32 4.86
N ASP A 109 33.84 10.10 5.57
CA ASP A 109 34.98 11.00 5.62
C ASP A 109 35.49 11.14 4.17
N GLY A 110 35.70 12.38 3.75
CA GLY A 110 36.01 12.76 2.36
C GLY A 110 37.39 12.30 1.85
N SER A 111 37.82 11.11 2.16
CA SER A 111 39.04 10.49 1.61
C SER A 111 38.69 9.81 0.27
N LYS A 112 39.41 10.25 -0.75
CA LYS A 112 39.45 9.73 -2.12
C LYS A 112 39.40 8.19 -2.16
N PRO A 113 38.57 7.53 -3.00
CA PRO A 113 38.59 6.09 -3.14
C PRO A 113 39.91 5.67 -3.83
N GLU A 114 40.75 5.01 -3.10
CA GLU A 114 41.83 4.18 -3.63
C GLU A 114 41.18 2.98 -4.32
N LEU A 115 41.56 2.73 -5.55
CA LEU A 115 41.08 1.61 -6.39
C LEU A 115 41.33 0.28 -5.68
N ALA A 116 40.29 -0.28 -5.07
CA ALA A 116 40.33 -1.60 -4.46
C ALA A 116 40.03 -2.68 -5.50
N ASP A 117 40.89 -3.69 -5.46
CA ASP A 117 40.95 -4.97 -6.15
C ASP A 117 39.60 -5.64 -6.49
N PRO A 118 39.39 -6.24 -7.69
CA PRO A 118 38.11 -6.79 -8.11
C PRO A 118 37.82 -8.18 -7.56
N ASN A 119 38.23 -8.51 -6.35
CA ASN A 119 38.01 -9.84 -5.76
C ASN A 119 37.27 -9.79 -4.41
N VAL A 120 36.14 -9.09 -4.36
CA VAL A 120 35.22 -9.15 -3.21
C VAL A 120 34.11 -10.15 -3.50
N ASN A 121 34.23 -11.29 -2.85
CA ASN A 121 33.24 -12.37 -2.81
C ASN A 121 31.97 -11.85 -2.10
N LEU A 122 30.94 -11.45 -2.88
CA LEU A 122 29.62 -11.06 -2.37
C LEU A 122 28.87 -12.30 -1.90
N ASN A 123 29.01 -12.60 -0.62
CA ASN A 123 28.18 -13.60 0.05
C ASN A 123 26.75 -13.02 0.22
N ILE A 124 25.87 -13.28 -0.74
CA ILE A 124 24.47 -12.90 -0.69
C ILE A 124 23.71 -13.90 0.18
N SER A 125 23.62 -13.61 1.48
CA SER A 125 22.80 -14.37 2.44
C SER A 125 21.42 -13.71 2.62
N GLN A 126 20.64 -13.52 1.55
CA GLN A 126 19.28 -12.96 1.65
C GLN A 126 18.17 -13.82 1.00
N ASP A 127 18.47 -15.01 0.47
CA ASP A 127 17.47 -15.79 -0.26
C ASP A 127 16.70 -16.83 0.57
N THR A 128 17.09 -17.11 1.80
CA THR A 128 16.46 -18.20 2.58
C THR A 128 15.15 -17.80 3.26
N ALA A 129 14.98 -16.55 3.69
CA ALA A 129 13.76 -16.11 4.38
C ALA A 129 12.55 -15.95 3.43
N ASN A 130 12.77 -15.48 2.20
CA ASN A 130 11.71 -15.31 1.21
C ASN A 130 11.22 -16.64 0.61
N LYS A 131 12.11 -17.61 0.44
CA LYS A 131 11.79 -18.91 -0.13
C LYS A 131 10.81 -19.70 0.75
N SER A 132 11.03 -19.73 2.07
CA SER A 132 10.15 -20.44 3.00
C SER A 132 8.73 -19.83 3.09
N THR A 133 8.61 -18.52 2.89
CA THR A 133 7.33 -17.83 2.89
C THR A 133 6.55 -18.12 1.61
N ILE A 134 7.21 -18.11 0.46
CA ILE A 134 6.60 -18.44 -0.84
C ILE A 134 6.12 -19.89 -0.87
N GLU A 135 6.93 -20.84 -0.41
CA GLU A 135 6.57 -22.27 -0.33
C GLU A 135 5.35 -22.50 0.57
N LYS A 136 5.21 -21.74 1.66
CA LYS A 136 4.06 -21.82 2.56
C LYS A 136 2.76 -21.32 1.92
N TYR A 137 2.82 -20.27 1.12
CA TYR A 137 1.66 -19.74 0.38
C TYR A 137 1.27 -20.68 -0.77
N ASP A 138 2.20 -21.25 -1.49
CA ASP A 138 1.93 -22.22 -2.56
C ASP A 138 1.24 -23.47 -2.01
N LEU A 139 1.63 -23.96 -0.84
CA LEU A 139 1.00 -25.10 -0.20
C LEU A 139 -0.46 -24.78 0.19
N GLN A 140 -0.73 -23.61 0.76
CA GLN A 140 -2.09 -23.17 1.11
C GLN A 140 -3.01 -23.01 -0.10
N VAL A 141 -2.51 -22.48 -1.20
CA VAL A 141 -3.26 -22.33 -2.46
C VAL A 141 -3.59 -23.70 -3.03
N THR A 142 -2.64 -24.62 -3.05
CA THR A 142 -2.82 -25.99 -3.55
C THR A 142 -3.86 -26.77 -2.75
N GLU A 143 -3.84 -26.68 -1.42
CA GLU A 143 -4.87 -27.31 -0.56
C GLU A 143 -6.26 -26.72 -0.79
N SER A 144 -6.36 -25.40 -0.97
CA SER A 144 -7.63 -24.74 -1.23
C SER A 144 -8.24 -25.16 -2.57
N LEU A 145 -7.43 -25.26 -3.62
CA LEU A 145 -7.85 -25.76 -4.93
C LEU A 145 -8.32 -27.22 -4.88
N LYS A 146 -7.63 -28.07 -4.11
CA LYS A 146 -8.03 -29.46 -3.92
C LYS A 146 -9.39 -29.57 -3.26
N ARG A 147 -9.66 -28.78 -2.19
CA ARG A 147 -10.96 -28.75 -1.52
C ARG A 147 -12.09 -28.29 -2.44
N ILE A 148 -11.85 -27.30 -3.28
CA ILE A 148 -12.83 -26.80 -4.27
C ILE A 148 -13.14 -27.91 -5.27
N ASN A 149 -12.13 -28.61 -5.78
CA ASN A 149 -12.30 -29.69 -6.75
C ASN A 149 -13.08 -30.87 -6.14
N ASP A 150 -12.80 -31.24 -4.88
CA ASP A 150 -13.55 -32.28 -4.15
C ASP A 150 -15.04 -31.92 -3.94
N ILE A 151 -15.35 -30.63 -3.74
CA ILE A 151 -16.74 -30.15 -3.64
C ILE A 151 -17.43 -30.25 -5.00
N ILE A 152 -16.78 -29.82 -6.07
CA ILE A 152 -17.34 -29.87 -7.44
C ILE A 152 -17.65 -31.34 -7.84
N THR A 153 -16.72 -32.25 -7.54
CA THR A 153 -16.86 -33.68 -7.87
C THR A 153 -18.02 -34.35 -7.09
N LYS A 154 -18.40 -33.82 -5.94
CA LYS A 154 -19.55 -34.35 -5.14
C LYS A 154 -20.90 -33.78 -5.57
N LEU A 155 -20.88 -32.69 -6.38
CA LEU A 155 -22.08 -32.02 -6.86
C LEU A 155 -22.50 -32.44 -8.28
N LEU A 156 -21.64 -33.20 -8.97
CA LEU A 156 -21.89 -33.84 -10.27
C LEU A 156 -22.27 -35.31 -10.09
#